data_4b26efbcbac01352c192934be7f9ff2d
#
_entry.id   4b26efbcbac01352c192934be7f9ff2d
#
_cell.length_a   1.000
_cell.length_b   1.000
_cell.length_c   1.000
_cell.angle_alpha   90.00
_cell.angle_beta   90.00
_cell.angle_gamma   90.00
#
_symmetry.space_group_name_H-M   'P 1'
#
loop_
_entity.id
_entity.type
_entity.pdbx_description
1 polymer ?
#
loop_
_entity_poly.entity_id
_entity_poly.type
_entity_poly.pdbx_seq_one_letter_code
_entity_poly.pdbx_strand_id
1 'polypeptide(L)'
;MKKILTITSLALLTLTNAQNSKTTLILEEKLGKFDSYNKYNINDFTKTLLEKEGFDVYDSNNLPVELSNNRCDAHYVNYIDDSGMFTTGLKMIIKDCTGKIVYESELGKSREKEYRVAYREAFRNVAKDFLQKKNTITFTTFDLVNKDSEKNTKSTNPITQNTHLIFDFKENSLQGELKNTENTVLYKLTKTSVDNLYMASNPYVDGIVYLKDGKWYFEFTKNGEKIVEEIK
;
A
#
# COMPACT_ATOMS: atom_id res chain seq x y z
N MET A 1 52.53 -36.42 -37.30
CA MET A 1 51.90 -36.59 -35.99
C MET A 1 51.26 -35.25 -35.62
N LYS A 2 49.96 -35.12 -35.87
CA LYS A 2 49.20 -33.87 -35.59
C LYS A 2 48.53 -34.05 -34.25
N LYS A 3 48.89 -33.22 -33.23
CA LYS A 3 48.22 -33.18 -31.93
C LYS A 3 46.97 -32.30 -32.06
N ILE A 4 45.81 -32.90 -31.93
CA ILE A 4 44.53 -32.23 -31.85
C ILE A 4 44.33 -31.76 -30.42
N LEU A 5 44.30 -30.44 -30.22
CA LEU A 5 44.04 -29.81 -28.93
C LEU A 5 42.52 -29.59 -28.84
N THR A 6 41.84 -30.43 -28.07
CA THR A 6 40.40 -30.26 -27.77
C THR A 6 40.23 -29.24 -26.65
N ILE A 7 39.74 -28.08 -26.97
CA ILE A 7 39.32 -27.04 -26.03
C ILE A 7 37.91 -27.40 -25.56
N THR A 8 37.78 -27.95 -24.36
CA THR A 8 36.48 -28.12 -23.68
C THR A 8 36.08 -26.78 -23.09
N SER A 9 35.18 -26.09 -23.78
CA SER A 9 34.51 -24.89 -23.26
C SER A 9 33.53 -25.33 -22.18
N LEU A 10 33.86 -25.09 -20.91
CA LEU A 10 32.97 -25.26 -19.77
C LEU A 10 32.03 -24.07 -19.70
N ALA A 11 30.83 -24.21 -20.28
CA ALA A 11 29.78 -23.23 -20.16
C ALA A 11 29.28 -23.21 -18.71
N LEU A 12 29.67 -22.20 -17.93
CA LEU A 12 29.12 -21.91 -16.61
C LEU A 12 27.68 -21.39 -16.82
N LEU A 13 26.70 -22.28 -16.65
CA LEU A 13 25.30 -21.90 -16.53
C LEU A 13 25.13 -21.18 -15.18
N THR A 14 25.15 -19.85 -15.19
CA THR A 14 24.72 -19.04 -14.09
C THR A 14 23.20 -19.17 -13.96
N LEU A 15 22.75 -20.02 -13.04
CA LEU A 15 21.37 -20.05 -12.59
C LEU A 15 21.09 -18.71 -11.88
N THR A 16 20.57 -17.76 -12.61
CA THR A 16 19.95 -16.58 -12.02
C THR A 16 18.71 -17.05 -11.28
N ASN A 17 18.80 -17.17 -9.96
CA ASN A 17 17.63 -17.29 -9.11
C ASN A 17 16.84 -15.97 -9.24
N ALA A 18 15.87 -15.95 -10.13
CA ALA A 18 14.83 -14.94 -10.10
C ALA A 18 14.08 -15.18 -8.78
N GLN A 19 14.37 -14.40 -7.76
CA GLN A 19 13.55 -14.32 -6.56
C GLN A 19 12.22 -13.77 -7.02
N ASN A 20 11.24 -14.64 -7.26
CA ASN A 20 9.85 -14.26 -7.38
C ASN A 20 9.43 -13.71 -6.01
N SER A 21 9.56 -12.41 -5.81
CA SER A 21 8.97 -11.74 -4.65
C SER A 21 7.47 -11.95 -4.74
N LYS A 22 6.92 -12.69 -3.79
CA LYS A 22 5.48 -12.89 -3.71
C LYS A 22 4.82 -11.56 -3.38
N THR A 23 3.70 -11.29 -4.03
CA THR A 23 2.89 -10.12 -3.70
C THR A 23 2.29 -10.28 -2.32
N THR A 24 2.49 -9.28 -1.48
CA THR A 24 1.97 -9.24 -0.11
C THR A 24 0.58 -8.62 -0.09
N LEU A 25 -0.35 -9.30 0.58
CA LEU A 25 -1.72 -8.85 0.76
C LEU A 25 -2.05 -8.74 2.25
N ILE A 26 -2.71 -7.66 2.64
CA ILE A 26 -3.23 -7.46 3.99
C ILE A 26 -4.74 -7.62 3.93
N LEU A 27 -5.26 -8.58 4.70
CA LEU A 27 -6.68 -8.81 4.85
C LEU A 27 -7.21 -7.96 5.99
N GLU A 28 -8.19 -7.10 5.72
CA GLU A 28 -8.81 -6.28 6.75
C GLU A 28 -9.52 -7.13 7.80
N GLU A 29 -9.48 -6.70 9.06
CA GLU A 29 -10.07 -7.44 10.18
C GLU A 29 -11.57 -7.67 9.98
N LYS A 30 -12.28 -6.59 9.61
CA LYS A 30 -13.71 -6.63 9.32
C LYS A 30 -13.93 -6.42 7.83
N LEU A 31 -14.41 -7.45 7.17
CA LEU A 31 -14.65 -7.43 5.74
C LEU A 31 -16.03 -6.86 5.42
N GLY A 32 -16.06 -5.85 4.54
CA GLY A 32 -17.29 -5.23 4.10
C GLY A 32 -18.07 -4.60 5.26
N LYS A 33 -19.34 -4.98 5.39
CA LYS A 33 -20.27 -4.53 6.44
C LYS A 33 -20.35 -5.49 7.63
N PHE A 34 -19.47 -6.49 7.72
CA PHE A 34 -19.53 -7.44 8.81
C PHE A 34 -19.18 -6.80 10.14
N ASP A 35 -19.94 -7.13 11.17
CA ASP A 35 -19.83 -6.58 12.53
C ASP A 35 -18.74 -7.28 13.36
N SER A 36 -18.27 -8.44 12.90
CA SER A 36 -17.27 -9.26 13.60
C SER A 36 -16.25 -9.86 12.65
N TYR A 37 -15.08 -10.15 13.21
CA TYR A 37 -14.02 -10.87 12.51
C TYR A 37 -14.52 -12.25 12.08
N ASN A 38 -14.12 -12.65 10.88
CA ASN A 38 -14.37 -13.97 10.29
C ASN A 38 -15.86 -14.39 10.25
N LYS A 39 -16.76 -13.41 10.14
CA LYS A 39 -18.18 -13.69 10.02
C LYS A 39 -18.43 -14.55 8.78
N TYR A 40 -19.20 -15.60 8.95
CA TYR A 40 -19.48 -16.64 7.91
C TYR A 40 -18.22 -17.33 7.37
N ASN A 41 -17.07 -17.24 8.06
CA ASN A 41 -15.77 -17.79 7.69
C ASN A 41 -15.15 -17.12 6.43
N ILE A 42 -15.56 -15.91 6.10
CA ILE A 42 -15.10 -15.23 4.87
C ILE A 42 -13.62 -14.87 4.95
N ASN A 43 -13.11 -14.44 6.13
CA ASN A 43 -11.67 -14.16 6.28
C ASN A 43 -10.84 -15.42 6.03
N ASP A 44 -11.19 -16.54 6.65
CA ASP A 44 -10.45 -17.80 6.47
C ASP A 44 -10.49 -18.31 5.03
N PHE A 45 -11.66 -18.23 4.39
CA PHE A 45 -11.79 -18.62 2.98
C PHE A 45 -10.97 -17.72 2.07
N THR A 46 -10.97 -16.42 2.32
CA THR A 46 -10.19 -15.46 1.55
C THR A 46 -8.69 -15.70 1.72
N LYS A 47 -8.24 -15.85 2.97
CA LYS A 47 -6.83 -16.13 3.27
C LYS A 47 -6.38 -17.43 2.59
N THR A 48 -7.14 -18.52 2.76
CA THR A 48 -6.83 -19.81 2.14
C THR A 48 -6.78 -19.72 0.61
N LEU A 49 -7.72 -18.99 0.00
CA LEU A 49 -7.73 -18.77 -1.45
C LEU A 49 -6.46 -18.07 -1.92
N LEU A 50 -6.14 -16.94 -1.31
CA LEU A 50 -5.01 -16.09 -1.73
C LEU A 50 -3.67 -16.77 -1.49
N GLU A 51 -3.46 -17.40 -0.34
CA GLU A 51 -2.23 -18.18 -0.03
C GLU A 51 -2.03 -19.32 -1.03
N LYS A 52 -3.11 -20.04 -1.38
CA LYS A 52 -3.06 -21.12 -2.39
C LYS A 52 -2.67 -20.59 -3.77
N GLU A 53 -3.03 -19.37 -4.08
CA GLU A 53 -2.69 -18.70 -5.34
C GLU A 53 -1.32 -18.01 -5.32
N GLY A 54 -0.55 -18.21 -4.25
CA GLY A 54 0.86 -17.81 -4.16
C GLY A 54 1.09 -16.42 -3.58
N PHE A 55 0.09 -15.79 -2.97
CA PHE A 55 0.25 -14.54 -2.25
C PHE A 55 0.74 -14.76 -0.81
N ASP A 56 1.46 -13.80 -0.25
CA ASP A 56 1.74 -13.75 1.18
C ASP A 56 0.64 -12.94 1.87
N VAL A 57 -0.15 -13.57 2.73
CA VAL A 57 -1.36 -12.95 3.30
C VAL A 57 -1.23 -12.77 4.81
N TYR A 58 -1.42 -11.54 5.26
CA TYR A 58 -1.40 -11.15 6.67
C TYR A 58 -2.74 -10.56 7.10
N ASP A 59 -3.13 -10.83 8.33
CA ASP A 59 -4.28 -10.17 8.94
C ASP A 59 -3.87 -8.77 9.43
N SER A 60 -4.70 -7.76 9.22
CA SER A 60 -4.38 -6.35 9.52
C SER A 60 -4.08 -6.08 11.01
N ASN A 61 -4.56 -6.93 11.91
CA ASN A 61 -4.32 -6.86 13.35
C ASN A 61 -3.08 -7.66 13.82
N ASN A 62 -2.40 -8.38 12.91
CA ASN A 62 -1.22 -9.19 13.23
C ASN A 62 -0.18 -9.08 12.11
N LEU A 63 0.30 -7.87 11.87
CA LEU A 63 1.30 -7.60 10.84
C LEU A 63 2.72 -7.80 11.38
N PRO A 64 3.66 -8.35 10.58
CA PRO A 64 5.09 -8.27 10.85
C PRO A 64 5.54 -6.82 11.05
N VAL A 65 6.58 -6.60 11.84
CA VAL A 65 7.10 -5.26 12.15
C VAL A 65 7.50 -4.52 10.90
N GLU A 66 8.17 -5.21 9.96
CA GLU A 66 8.61 -4.66 8.69
C GLU A 66 7.43 -4.13 7.87
N LEU A 67 6.36 -4.90 7.78
CA LEU A 67 5.16 -4.54 7.04
C LEU A 67 4.33 -3.47 7.76
N SER A 68 4.38 -3.44 9.09
CA SER A 68 3.74 -2.38 9.89
C SER A 68 4.38 -1.03 9.63
N ASN A 69 5.70 -1.01 9.39
CA ASN A 69 6.46 0.20 9.09
C ASN A 69 6.37 0.62 7.62
N ASN A 70 6.20 -0.35 6.70
CA ASN A 70 6.18 -0.14 5.26
C ASN A 70 4.88 -0.66 4.65
N ARG A 71 3.77 -0.04 5.00
CA ARG A 71 2.43 -0.48 4.58
C ARG A 71 2.18 -0.41 3.07
N CYS A 72 3.02 0.32 2.34
CA CYS A 72 2.95 0.40 0.88
C CYS A 72 3.63 -0.78 0.17
N ASP A 73 4.29 -1.67 0.92
CA ASP A 73 4.81 -2.93 0.37
C ASP A 73 3.72 -4.01 0.22
N ALA A 74 2.48 -3.65 0.56
CA ALA A 74 1.34 -4.55 0.47
C ALA A 74 0.11 -3.89 -0.16
N HIS A 75 -0.82 -4.75 -0.60
CA HIS A 75 -2.14 -4.35 -1.04
C HIS A 75 -3.19 -4.83 -0.04
N TYR A 76 -4.31 -4.13 0.02
CA TYR A 76 -5.35 -4.32 1.04
C TYR A 76 -6.57 -5.00 0.45
N VAL A 77 -6.95 -6.14 1.00
CA VAL A 77 -8.11 -6.92 0.57
C VAL A 77 -9.29 -6.63 1.47
N ASN A 78 -10.39 -6.25 0.86
CA ASN A 78 -11.67 -6.05 1.54
C ASN A 78 -12.83 -6.52 0.64
N TYR A 79 -14.04 -6.42 1.14
CA TYR A 79 -15.26 -6.75 0.42
C TYR A 79 -16.25 -5.60 0.45
N ILE A 80 -17.05 -5.52 -0.60
CA ILE A 80 -18.27 -4.72 -0.64
C ILE A 80 -19.44 -5.70 -0.49
N ASP A 81 -20.26 -5.49 0.54
CA ASP A 81 -21.52 -6.19 0.70
C ASP A 81 -22.62 -5.41 -0.03
N ASP A 82 -23.08 -5.98 -1.13
CA ASP A 82 -24.15 -5.45 -1.99
C ASP A 82 -25.39 -6.38 -1.92
N SER A 83 -25.73 -6.79 -0.69
CA SER A 83 -26.87 -7.64 -0.41
C SER A 83 -28.18 -6.83 -0.47
N GLY A 84 -29.17 -7.40 -1.12
CA GLY A 84 -30.54 -6.85 -1.18
C GLY A 84 -31.51 -7.66 -0.32
N MET A 85 -32.79 -7.35 -0.44
CA MET A 85 -33.85 -7.99 0.35
C MET A 85 -33.95 -9.52 0.12
N PHE A 86 -33.67 -9.98 -1.09
CA PHE A 86 -33.83 -11.39 -1.49
C PHE A 86 -32.54 -12.04 -2.00
N THR A 87 -31.43 -11.33 -1.93
CA THR A 87 -30.15 -11.80 -2.45
C THR A 87 -29.02 -11.34 -1.55
N THR A 88 -28.07 -12.26 -1.29
CA THR A 88 -26.76 -11.92 -0.74
C THR A 88 -25.83 -11.59 -1.90
N GLY A 89 -25.19 -10.45 -1.84
CA GLY A 89 -24.23 -9.97 -2.84
C GLY A 89 -22.88 -9.63 -2.20
N LEU A 90 -21.79 -10.08 -2.82
CA LEU A 90 -20.43 -9.85 -2.32
C LEU A 90 -19.51 -9.52 -3.48
N LYS A 91 -18.67 -8.51 -3.34
CA LYS A 91 -17.57 -8.18 -4.26
C LYS A 91 -16.26 -8.12 -3.49
N MET A 92 -15.20 -8.74 -4.00
CA MET A 92 -13.85 -8.56 -3.50
C MET A 92 -13.24 -7.32 -4.13
N ILE A 93 -12.60 -6.50 -3.31
CA ILE A 93 -11.78 -5.37 -3.76
C ILE A 93 -10.36 -5.52 -3.23
N ILE A 94 -9.39 -5.19 -4.07
CA ILE A 94 -7.99 -5.06 -3.66
C ILE A 94 -7.56 -3.64 -3.96
N LYS A 95 -6.99 -2.97 -2.96
CA LYS A 95 -6.52 -1.59 -3.04
C LYS A 95 -5.03 -1.52 -2.82
N ASP A 96 -4.38 -0.54 -3.40
CA ASP A 96 -3.03 -0.14 -3.02
C ASP A 96 -3.03 0.68 -1.71
N CYS A 97 -1.84 1.06 -1.23
CA CYS A 97 -1.70 1.86 0.00
C CYS A 97 -2.26 3.28 -0.11
N THR A 98 -2.55 3.77 -1.31
CA THR A 98 -3.21 5.07 -1.53
C THR A 98 -4.73 4.97 -1.52
N GLY A 99 -5.26 3.74 -1.41
CA GLY A 99 -6.69 3.47 -1.47
C GLY A 99 -7.26 3.32 -2.88
N LYS A 100 -6.42 3.36 -3.91
CA LYS A 100 -6.83 3.13 -5.29
C LYS A 100 -7.14 1.65 -5.49
N ILE A 101 -8.28 1.35 -6.09
CA ILE A 101 -8.69 -0.01 -6.42
C ILE A 101 -7.83 -0.52 -7.59
N VAL A 102 -7.08 -1.60 -7.36
CA VAL A 102 -6.29 -2.31 -8.37
C VAL A 102 -7.03 -3.54 -8.91
N TYR A 103 -8.00 -4.04 -8.15
CA TYR A 103 -8.89 -5.12 -8.56
C TYR A 103 -10.26 -4.99 -7.90
N GLU A 104 -11.30 -5.23 -8.67
CA GLU A 104 -12.68 -5.40 -8.21
C GLU A 104 -13.28 -6.60 -8.93
N SER A 105 -13.83 -7.55 -8.16
CA SER A 105 -14.49 -8.72 -8.73
C SER A 105 -15.87 -8.38 -9.30
N GLU A 106 -16.37 -9.26 -10.15
CA GLU A 106 -17.81 -9.31 -10.42
C GLU A 106 -18.59 -9.58 -9.14
N LEU A 107 -19.85 -9.18 -9.13
CA LEU A 107 -20.75 -9.40 -8.00
C LEU A 107 -21.11 -10.88 -7.86
N GLY A 108 -20.54 -11.52 -6.86
CA GLY A 108 -20.96 -12.85 -6.45
C GLY A 108 -22.32 -12.79 -5.75
N LYS A 109 -23.32 -13.52 -6.27
CA LYS A 109 -24.70 -13.51 -5.76
C LYS A 109 -25.11 -14.88 -5.26
N SER A 110 -26.00 -14.88 -4.24
CA SER A 110 -26.73 -16.05 -3.77
C SER A 110 -28.19 -15.68 -3.46
N ARG A 111 -29.08 -16.65 -3.59
CA ARG A 111 -30.49 -16.56 -3.18
C ARG A 111 -30.84 -17.53 -2.05
N GLU A 112 -29.84 -18.16 -1.45
CA GLU A 112 -30.00 -18.98 -0.29
C GLU A 112 -30.59 -18.21 0.89
N LYS A 113 -31.45 -18.86 1.67
CA LYS A 113 -32.13 -18.21 2.80
C LYS A 113 -31.28 -18.20 4.06
N GLU A 114 -30.40 -19.19 4.22
CA GLU A 114 -29.47 -19.26 5.34
C GLU A 114 -28.25 -18.39 5.04
N TYR A 115 -27.99 -17.37 5.82
CA TYR A 115 -26.91 -16.41 5.59
C TYR A 115 -25.52 -17.05 5.45
N ARG A 116 -25.20 -18.07 6.26
CA ARG A 116 -23.90 -18.75 6.17
C ARG A 116 -23.73 -19.44 4.82
N VAL A 117 -24.78 -20.08 4.31
CA VAL A 117 -24.78 -20.74 2.99
C VAL A 117 -24.74 -19.70 1.89
N ALA A 118 -25.54 -18.63 2.02
CA ALA A 118 -25.62 -17.55 1.05
C ALA A 118 -24.28 -16.83 0.85
N TYR A 119 -23.62 -16.44 1.94
CA TYR A 119 -22.31 -15.78 1.84
C TYR A 119 -21.21 -16.71 1.33
N ARG A 120 -21.27 -18.00 1.66
CA ARG A 120 -20.34 -18.99 1.10
C ARG A 120 -20.52 -19.16 -0.41
N GLU A 121 -21.74 -19.19 -0.89
CA GLU A 121 -22.03 -19.25 -2.32
C GLU A 121 -21.61 -17.97 -3.05
N ALA A 122 -21.95 -16.81 -2.51
CA ALA A 122 -21.51 -15.53 -3.02
C ALA A 122 -19.97 -15.44 -3.10
N PHE A 123 -19.28 -15.87 -2.04
CA PHE A 123 -17.81 -15.96 -2.02
C PHE A 123 -17.25 -16.88 -3.11
N ARG A 124 -17.86 -18.07 -3.34
CA ARG A 124 -17.41 -18.97 -4.41
C ARG A 124 -17.47 -18.31 -5.79
N ASN A 125 -18.51 -17.53 -6.04
CA ASN A 125 -18.65 -16.80 -7.29
C ASN A 125 -17.59 -15.70 -7.44
N VAL A 126 -17.30 -14.95 -6.35
CA VAL A 126 -16.21 -13.99 -6.29
C VAL A 126 -14.85 -14.67 -6.51
N ALA A 127 -14.59 -15.78 -5.82
CA ALA A 127 -13.35 -16.54 -5.94
C ALA A 127 -13.13 -17.04 -7.38
N LYS A 128 -14.18 -17.49 -8.06
CA LYS A 128 -14.11 -17.93 -9.46
C LYS A 128 -13.69 -16.78 -10.37
N ASP A 129 -14.27 -15.59 -10.19
CA ASP A 129 -13.89 -14.39 -10.96
C ASP A 129 -12.42 -14.00 -10.70
N PHE A 130 -12.00 -13.97 -9.44
CA PHE A 130 -10.62 -13.69 -9.05
C PHE A 130 -9.64 -14.66 -9.72
N LEU A 131 -9.91 -15.97 -9.67
CA LEU A 131 -9.05 -16.99 -10.30
C LEU A 131 -8.90 -16.82 -11.81
N GLN A 132 -9.92 -16.32 -12.47
CA GLN A 132 -9.88 -16.03 -13.90
C GLN A 132 -9.07 -14.78 -14.23
N LYS A 133 -9.13 -13.76 -13.36
CA LYS A 133 -8.56 -12.43 -13.62
C LYS A 133 -7.22 -12.17 -12.91
N LYS A 134 -6.81 -12.99 -11.92
CA LYS A 134 -5.63 -12.74 -11.07
C LYS A 134 -4.34 -12.43 -11.85
N ASN A 135 -4.13 -13.10 -12.99
CA ASN A 135 -2.94 -12.90 -13.82
C ASN A 135 -2.96 -11.58 -14.62
N THR A 136 -4.09 -10.88 -14.66
CA THR A 136 -4.24 -9.57 -15.30
C THR A 136 -4.16 -8.42 -14.32
N ILE A 137 -4.13 -8.73 -13.01
CA ILE A 137 -4.03 -7.72 -11.96
C ILE A 137 -2.59 -7.21 -11.93
N THR A 138 -2.42 -5.90 -12.10
CA THR A 138 -1.12 -5.25 -11.94
C THR A 138 -0.98 -4.80 -10.49
N PHE A 139 -0.21 -5.55 -9.73
CA PHE A 139 0.21 -5.14 -8.40
C PHE A 139 1.44 -4.23 -8.55
N THR A 140 1.26 -2.95 -8.31
CA THR A 140 2.39 -2.01 -8.23
C THR A 140 2.95 -2.08 -6.83
N THR A 141 4.12 -2.69 -6.66
CA THR A 141 4.94 -2.43 -5.49
C THR A 141 5.45 -1.01 -5.65
N PHE A 142 5.24 -0.18 -4.65
CA PHE A 142 5.97 1.07 -4.55
C PHE A 142 7.39 0.70 -4.10
N ASP A 143 8.18 0.15 -5.02
CA ASP A 143 9.60 0.07 -4.82
C ASP A 143 10.07 1.50 -4.58
N LEU A 144 10.41 1.79 -3.35
CA LEU A 144 11.34 2.87 -3.06
C LEU A 144 12.56 2.51 -3.88
N VAL A 145 12.70 3.16 -5.02
CA VAL A 145 13.74 2.89 -6.02
C VAL A 145 15.08 3.05 -5.35
N ASN A 146 15.61 1.97 -4.78
CA ASN A 146 17.03 1.77 -4.65
C ASN A 146 17.56 1.52 -6.07
N LYS A 147 17.72 2.57 -6.83
CA LYS A 147 18.62 2.57 -7.97
C LYS A 147 20.03 2.61 -7.42
N ASP A 148 20.53 1.47 -6.99
CA ASP A 148 21.94 1.20 -7.07
C ASP A 148 22.27 0.98 -8.54
N SER A 149 22.77 2.00 -9.15
CA SER A 149 23.67 1.88 -10.30
C SER A 149 24.52 3.11 -10.38
N GLU A 150 25.65 2.91 -9.79
CA GLU A 150 26.96 3.40 -10.27
C GLU A 150 27.06 4.73 -10.99
N LYS A 151 27.92 5.46 -10.33
CA LYS A 151 29.02 6.24 -10.87
C LYS A 151 28.84 7.76 -10.88
N ASN A 152 29.55 8.26 -9.89
CA ASN A 152 30.34 9.50 -10.00
C ASN A 152 29.75 10.62 -10.83
N THR A 153 29.21 11.60 -10.17
CA THR A 153 29.85 12.90 -10.30
C THR A 153 29.37 13.81 -9.16
N LYS A 154 30.34 14.35 -8.44
CA LYS A 154 30.22 15.54 -7.62
C LYS A 154 29.35 16.59 -8.30
N SER A 155 28.34 17.03 -7.65
CA SER A 155 27.98 18.44 -7.60
C SER A 155 26.67 18.62 -6.86
N THR A 156 26.75 19.04 -5.61
CA THR A 156 26.02 20.20 -5.10
C THR A 156 25.06 20.80 -6.14
N ASN A 157 23.75 20.70 -5.88
CA ASN A 157 23.02 21.94 -5.66
C ASN A 157 21.58 21.59 -5.18
N PRO A 158 21.13 22.16 -4.06
CA PRO A 158 19.72 22.13 -3.72
C PRO A 158 19.02 23.02 -4.75
N ILE A 159 17.91 22.53 -5.27
CA ILE A 159 17.00 23.36 -6.04
C ILE A 159 16.48 24.42 -5.08
N THR A 160 17.11 25.56 -5.14
CA THR A 160 16.68 26.79 -4.50
C THR A 160 15.37 27.21 -5.16
N GLN A 161 14.25 26.79 -4.60
CA GLN A 161 13.01 27.52 -4.77
C GLN A 161 12.74 28.23 -3.44
N ASN A 162 12.59 29.53 -3.55
CA ASN A 162 12.35 30.50 -2.49
C ASN A 162 11.21 30.07 -1.56
N THR A 163 11.51 29.25 -0.57
CA THR A 163 10.64 29.04 0.57
C THR A 163 11.45 29.34 1.81
N HIS A 164 11.06 30.39 2.54
CA HIS A 164 11.60 30.78 3.82
C HIS A 164 11.26 29.75 4.94
N LEU A 165 11.11 28.46 4.58
CA LEU A 165 10.69 27.39 5.49
C LEU A 165 11.87 26.47 5.79
N ILE A 166 12.06 26.19 7.09
CA ILE A 166 13.13 25.33 7.60
C ILE A 166 12.50 24.06 8.17
N PHE A 167 12.84 22.92 7.57
CA PHE A 167 12.45 21.59 8.07
C PHE A 167 13.55 21.07 9.00
N ASP A 168 13.30 21.07 10.29
CA ASP A 168 14.26 20.72 11.34
C ASP A 168 13.92 19.32 11.91
N PHE A 169 14.62 18.30 11.46
CA PHE A 169 14.51 16.93 11.95
C PHE A 169 15.80 16.51 12.63
N LYS A 170 15.71 15.99 13.85
CA LYS A 170 16.86 15.38 14.52
C LYS A 170 17.30 14.14 13.75
N GLU A 171 18.59 13.86 13.78
CA GLU A 171 19.18 12.67 13.16
C GLU A 171 18.48 11.40 13.70
N ASN A 172 18.05 10.51 12.79
CA ASN A 172 17.30 9.28 13.09
C ASN A 172 15.94 9.48 13.78
N SER A 173 15.35 10.68 13.71
CA SER A 173 14.01 10.95 14.25
C SER A 173 12.96 11.03 13.14
N LEU A 174 11.81 10.40 13.38
CA LEU A 174 10.62 10.60 12.55
C LEU A 174 9.91 11.92 12.90
N GLN A 175 10.22 12.51 14.06
CA GLN A 175 9.61 13.75 14.52
C GLN A 175 10.55 14.94 14.26
N GLY A 176 9.97 16.05 13.86
CA GLY A 176 10.67 17.30 13.56
C GLY A 176 9.75 18.51 13.70
N GLU A 177 10.25 19.63 13.25
CA GLU A 177 9.53 20.91 13.29
C GLU A 177 9.64 21.60 11.93
N LEU A 178 8.57 22.28 11.52
CA LEU A 178 8.57 23.24 10.43
C LEU A 178 8.63 24.63 11.04
N LYS A 179 9.67 25.37 10.69
CA LYS A 179 9.94 26.72 11.19
C LYS A 179 9.95 27.73 10.04
N ASN A 180 9.64 28.98 10.36
CA ASN A 180 9.91 30.09 9.46
C ASN A 180 11.35 30.58 9.60
N THR A 181 11.74 31.56 8.80
CA THR A 181 13.09 32.18 8.84
C THR A 181 13.41 32.85 10.16
N GLU A 182 12.43 33.20 10.95
CA GLU A 182 12.61 33.80 12.29
C GLU A 182 12.78 32.70 13.36
N ASN A 183 12.93 31.43 12.95
CA ASN A 183 13.04 30.25 13.83
C ASN A 183 11.81 30.01 14.71
N THR A 184 10.65 30.56 14.30
CA THR A 184 9.37 30.29 14.96
C THR A 184 8.82 28.96 14.45
N VAL A 185 8.43 28.07 15.38
CA VAL A 185 7.82 26.80 15.05
C VAL A 185 6.39 27.03 14.55
N LEU A 186 6.13 26.69 13.30
CA LEU A 186 4.81 26.76 12.68
C LEU A 186 4.02 25.47 12.94
N TYR A 187 4.67 24.32 12.75
CA TYR A 187 4.08 23.00 12.91
C TYR A 187 5.09 22.02 13.51
N LYS A 188 4.59 21.12 14.37
CA LYS A 188 5.30 19.88 14.71
C LYS A 188 5.03 18.89 13.60
N LEU A 189 6.07 18.22 13.12
CA LEU A 189 5.98 17.32 12.00
C LEU A 189 6.29 15.89 12.42
N THR A 190 5.63 14.94 11.78
CA THR A 190 6.01 13.53 11.78
C THR A 190 6.17 13.08 10.33
N LYS A 191 7.35 12.52 10.01
CA LYS A 191 7.61 11.96 8.68
C LYS A 191 6.60 10.86 8.38
N THR A 192 6.12 10.86 7.15
CA THR A 192 5.35 9.74 6.58
C THR A 192 6.26 8.91 5.67
N SER A 193 5.75 7.82 5.14
CA SER A 193 6.45 7.03 4.11
C SER A 193 6.45 7.68 2.73
N VAL A 194 5.77 8.82 2.57
CA VAL A 194 5.69 9.56 1.31
C VAL A 194 6.59 10.78 1.39
N ASP A 195 7.47 10.94 0.40
CA ASP A 195 8.35 12.10 0.32
C ASP A 195 7.54 13.39 0.19
N ASN A 196 8.00 14.42 0.92
CA ASN A 196 7.33 15.73 0.93
C ASN A 196 5.88 15.72 1.42
N LEU A 197 5.51 14.72 2.22
CA LEU A 197 4.26 14.63 2.95
C LEU A 197 4.54 14.34 4.42
N TYR A 198 4.02 15.16 5.31
CA TYR A 198 4.21 15.06 6.76
C TYR A 198 2.87 15.12 7.47
N MET A 199 2.68 14.30 8.50
CA MET A 199 1.65 14.61 9.49
C MET A 199 2.10 15.86 10.24
N ALA A 200 1.19 16.79 10.45
CA ALA A 200 1.50 18.09 11.02
C ALA A 200 0.49 18.46 12.10
N SER A 201 0.98 19.07 13.17
CA SER A 201 0.13 19.61 14.24
C SER A 201 0.58 20.99 14.65
N ASN A 202 -0.37 21.85 14.96
CA ASN A 202 -0.15 23.12 15.65
C ASN A 202 -1.05 23.15 16.91
N PRO A 203 -0.99 24.20 17.76
CA PRO A 203 -1.79 24.26 18.98
C PRO A 203 -3.33 24.22 18.76
N TYR A 204 -3.79 24.35 17.54
CA TYR A 204 -5.22 24.53 17.23
C TYR A 204 -5.80 23.34 16.46
N VAL A 205 -4.99 22.66 15.61
CA VAL A 205 -5.49 21.64 14.70
C VAL A 205 -4.39 20.71 14.22
N ASP A 206 -4.77 19.45 13.96
CA ASP A 206 -3.96 18.43 13.31
C ASP A 206 -4.31 18.34 11.83
N GLY A 207 -3.30 18.04 10.98
CA GLY A 207 -3.48 17.94 9.55
C GLY A 207 -2.27 17.32 8.88
N ILE A 208 -2.09 17.65 7.61
CA ILE A 208 -0.93 17.23 6.81
C ILE A 208 -0.26 18.43 6.16
N VAL A 209 1.07 18.39 6.10
CA VAL A 209 1.88 19.32 5.31
C VAL A 209 2.43 18.59 4.11
N TYR A 210 2.23 19.13 2.91
CA TYR A 210 2.68 18.50 1.67
C TYR A 210 3.15 19.51 0.63
N LEU A 211 4.04 19.04 -0.25
CA LEU A 211 4.53 19.82 -1.39
C LEU A 211 3.67 19.52 -2.62
N LYS A 212 3.16 20.59 -3.25
CA LYS A 212 2.44 20.49 -4.52
C LYS A 212 2.81 21.69 -5.40
N ASP A 213 3.15 21.43 -6.66
CA ASP A 213 3.50 22.45 -7.65
C ASP A 213 4.61 23.44 -7.17
N GLY A 214 5.57 22.90 -6.38
CA GLY A 214 6.67 23.68 -5.81
C GLY A 214 6.31 24.54 -4.60
N LYS A 215 5.11 24.39 -4.04
CA LYS A 215 4.63 25.11 -2.89
C LYS A 215 4.22 24.17 -1.76
N TRP A 216 4.40 24.62 -0.52
CA TRP A 216 3.98 23.86 0.65
C TRP A 216 2.58 24.25 1.08
N TYR A 217 1.78 23.26 1.39
CA TYR A 217 0.38 23.43 1.83
C TYR A 217 0.18 22.72 3.16
N PHE A 218 -0.68 23.31 4.01
CA PHE A 218 -1.23 22.67 5.19
C PHE A 218 -2.71 22.37 4.94
N GLU A 219 -3.08 21.11 5.05
CA GLU A 219 -4.45 20.63 4.86
C GLU A 219 -4.98 20.05 6.16
N PHE A 220 -6.15 20.48 6.59
CA PHE A 220 -6.81 20.03 7.80
C PHE A 220 -8.34 20.05 7.67
N THR A 221 -9.02 19.41 8.62
CA THR A 221 -10.50 19.42 8.67
C THR A 221 -10.96 20.29 9.83
N LYS A 222 -11.89 21.20 9.56
CA LYS A 222 -12.56 22.03 10.56
C LYS A 222 -14.06 22.03 10.32
N ASN A 223 -14.84 21.69 11.34
CA ASN A 223 -16.31 21.59 11.26
C ASN A 223 -16.82 20.66 10.13
N GLY A 224 -16.05 19.59 9.81
CA GLY A 224 -16.39 18.67 8.74
C GLY A 224 -16.02 19.13 7.33
N GLU A 225 -15.47 20.32 7.18
CA GLU A 225 -14.99 20.86 5.90
C GLU A 225 -13.47 20.75 5.79
N LYS A 226 -13.00 20.40 4.61
CA LYS A 226 -11.58 20.36 4.26
C LYS A 226 -11.09 21.77 3.97
N ILE A 227 -10.04 22.18 4.65
CA ILE A 227 -9.36 23.47 4.47
C ILE A 227 -7.95 23.21 3.99
N VAL A 228 -7.49 23.97 3.00
CA VAL A 228 -6.13 23.91 2.47
C VAL A 228 -5.54 25.32 2.47
N GLU A 229 -4.41 25.50 3.14
CA GLU A 229 -3.72 26.77 3.26
C GLU A 229 -2.30 26.66 2.68
N GLU A 230 -1.88 27.62 1.85
CA GLU A 230 -0.48 27.71 1.40
C GLU A 230 0.37 28.24 2.53
N ILE A 231 1.45 27.51 2.87
CA ILE A 231 2.44 27.93 3.88
C ILE A 231 3.43 28.88 3.19
N LYS A 232 3.53 30.10 3.69
CA LYS A 232 4.38 31.15 3.13
C LYS A 232 5.58 31.44 4.01
#